data_54cb9e6f89b1421345a9531545f2437d
#
_entry.id   54cb9e6f89b1421345a9531545f2437d
#
_cell.length_a   1.000
_cell.length_b   1.000
_cell.length_c   1.000
_cell.angle_alpha   90.00
_cell.angle_beta   90.00
_cell.angle_gamma   90.00
#
_symmetry.space_group_name_H-M   'P 1'
#
loop_
_entity.id
_entity.type
_entity.pdbx_description
1 polymer ?
#
loop_
_entity_poly.entity_id
_entity_poly.type
_entity_poly.pdbx_seq_one_letter_code
_entity_poly.pdbx_strand_id
1 'polypeptide(L)' 'SARGYRALGRIPRLPRLIGEKVIHRFGGLEEILAATDEELASVEGVGEDRAADIREGLDRLRESEVFDRYPLT' A
#
# COMPACT_ATOMS: atom_id res chain seq x y z
N SER A 1 -10.36 5.68 -1.28
CA SER A 1 -10.76 5.49 -2.67
C SER A 1 -10.71 4.01 -3.06
N ALA A 2 -11.46 3.65 -4.09
CA ALA A 2 -11.50 2.28 -4.57
C ALA A 2 -10.12 1.79 -5.02
N ARG A 3 -9.32 2.68 -5.56
CA ARG A 3 -7.96 2.37 -6.01
C ARG A 3 -7.05 1.95 -4.85
N GLY A 4 -7.14 2.67 -3.74
CA GLY A 4 -6.37 2.34 -2.54
C GLY A 4 -6.74 0.98 -1.98
N TYR A 5 -8.03 0.68 -1.92
CA TYR A 5 -8.52 -0.61 -1.45
C TYR A 5 -8.05 -1.75 -2.35
N ARG A 6 -8.08 -1.56 -3.66
CA ARG A 6 -7.63 -2.58 -4.61
C ARG A 6 -6.13 -2.84 -4.48
N ALA A 7 -5.35 -1.78 -4.35
CA ALA A 7 -3.90 -1.90 -4.20
C ALA A 7 -3.54 -2.67 -2.94
N LEU A 8 -4.12 -2.31 -1.80
CA LEU A 8 -3.84 -2.97 -0.54
C LEU A 8 -4.38 -4.38 -0.50
N GLY A 9 -5.48 -4.66 -1.20
CA GLY A 9 -6.04 -6.00 -1.28
C GLY A 9 -5.16 -7.01 -2.00
N ARG A 10 -4.19 -6.55 -2.78
CA ARG A 10 -3.24 -7.42 -3.49
C ARG A 10 -2.02 -7.78 -2.65
N ILE A 11 -1.85 -7.13 -1.51
CA ILE A 11 -0.70 -7.40 -0.65
C ILE A 11 -0.97 -8.67 0.15
N PRO A 12 -0.17 -9.74 -0.03
CA PRO A 12 -0.35 -10.95 0.77
C PRO A 12 -0.06 -10.67 2.24
N ARG A 13 -0.72 -11.39 3.12
CA ARG A 13 -0.55 -11.25 4.56
C ARG A 13 -1.08 -9.96 5.16
N LEU A 14 -1.74 -9.12 4.38
CA LEU A 14 -2.33 -7.92 4.91
C LEU A 14 -3.83 -8.15 5.15
N PRO A 15 -4.27 -8.24 6.42
CA PRO A 15 -5.70 -8.37 6.71
C PRO A 15 -6.47 -7.17 6.17
N ARG A 16 -7.67 -7.43 5.68
CA ARG A 16 -8.53 -6.39 5.12
C ARG A 16 -8.76 -5.24 6.09
N LEU A 17 -8.98 -5.56 7.36
CA LEU A 17 -9.21 -4.55 8.38
C LEU A 17 -8.03 -3.61 8.54
N ILE A 18 -6.81 -4.15 8.45
CA ILE A 18 -5.60 -3.34 8.53
C ILE A 18 -5.48 -2.44 7.31
N GLY A 19 -5.79 -2.96 6.13
CA GLY A 19 -5.81 -2.15 4.91
C GLY A 19 -6.78 -0.99 5.00
N GLU A 20 -7.96 -1.22 5.56
CA GLU A 20 -8.94 -0.17 5.79
C GLU A 20 -8.43 0.91 6.74
N LYS A 21 -7.74 0.51 7.80
CA LYS A 21 -7.15 1.45 8.75
C LYS A 21 -6.09 2.33 8.10
N VAL A 22 -5.26 1.73 7.26
CA VAL A 22 -4.21 2.47 6.53
C VAL A 22 -4.84 3.49 5.59
N ILE A 23 -5.83 3.08 4.81
CA ILE A 23 -6.52 3.98 3.90
C ILE A 23 -7.19 5.13 4.66
N HIS A 24 -7.84 4.81 5.75
CA HIS A 24 -8.52 5.81 6.57
C HIS A 24 -7.53 6.82 7.16
N ARG A 25 -6.36 6.36 7.57
CA ARG A 25 -5.33 7.20 8.17
C ARG A 25 -4.70 8.15 7.16
N PHE A 26 -4.43 7.70 5.94
CA PHE A 26 -3.72 8.48 4.93
C PHE A 26 -4.62 9.11 3.88
N GLY A 27 -5.78 8.55 3.64
CA GLY A 27 -6.77 9.11 2.73
C GLY A 27 -6.84 8.47 1.35
N GLY A 28 -5.75 7.93 0.85
CA GLY A 28 -5.74 7.30 -0.46
C GLY A 28 -4.39 6.71 -0.83
N LEU A 29 -4.32 6.13 -2.02
CA LEU A 29 -3.12 5.43 -2.48
C LEU A 29 -1.91 6.36 -2.60
N GLU A 30 -2.08 7.53 -3.14
CA GLU A 30 -0.97 8.47 -3.33
C GLU A 30 -0.36 8.89 -2.00
N GLU A 31 -1.20 9.14 -1.02
CA GLU A 31 -0.76 9.51 0.32
C GLU A 31 -0.03 8.36 1.00
N ILE A 32 -0.48 7.12 0.78
CA ILE A 32 0.18 5.93 1.30
C ILE A 32 1.55 5.75 0.65
N LEU A 33 1.64 5.96 -0.65
CA LEU A 33 2.91 5.86 -1.38
C LEU A 33 3.92 6.90 -0.92
N ALA A 34 3.44 8.07 -0.52
CA ALA A 34 4.29 9.14 -0.02
C ALA A 34 4.67 8.99 1.44
N ALA A 35 3.99 8.11 2.18
CA ALA A 35 4.24 7.91 3.60
C ALA A 35 5.58 7.22 3.84
N THR A 36 6.22 7.57 4.96
CA THR A 36 7.45 6.89 5.38
C THR A 36 7.12 5.56 6.04
N ASP A 37 8.11 4.70 6.17
CA ASP A 37 7.93 3.42 6.87
C ASP A 37 7.51 3.65 8.33
N GLU A 38 8.06 4.68 8.96
CA GLU A 38 7.69 5.04 10.33
C GLU A 38 6.23 5.46 10.41
N GLU A 39 5.77 6.24 9.46
CA GLU A 39 4.37 6.66 9.41
C GLU A 39 3.44 5.47 9.22
N LEU A 40 3.80 4.55 8.34
CA LEU A 40 3.01 3.33 8.13
C LEU A 40 2.99 2.48 9.41
N ALA A 41 4.13 2.33 10.07
CA ALA A 41 4.21 1.54 11.29
C ALA A 41 3.43 2.16 12.45
N SER A 42 3.18 3.47 12.41
CA SER A 42 2.43 4.16 13.45
C SER A 42 0.92 3.87 13.41
N VAL A 43 0.43 3.32 12.31
CA VAL A 43 -0.99 2.97 12.20
C VAL A 43 -1.28 1.79 13.14
N GLU A 44 -2.36 1.89 13.90
CA GLU A 44 -2.75 0.85 14.83
C GLU A 44 -2.91 -0.50 14.12
N GLY A 45 -2.25 -1.52 14.63
CA GLY A 45 -2.30 -2.86 14.07
C GLY A 45 -1.28 -3.13 12.96
N VAL A 46 -0.56 -2.12 12.50
CA VAL A 46 0.42 -2.29 11.43
C VAL A 46 1.77 -2.77 11.98
N GLY A 47 2.44 -1.95 12.78
CA GLY A 47 3.77 -2.30 13.27
C GLY A 47 4.83 -2.31 12.17
N GLU A 48 6.08 -2.56 12.57
CA GLU A 48 7.21 -2.52 11.64
C GLU A 48 7.17 -3.59 10.56
N ASP A 49 6.83 -4.82 10.92
CA ASP A 49 6.79 -5.94 9.97
C ASP A 49 5.75 -5.73 8.88
N ARG A 50 4.56 -5.30 9.27
CA ARG A 50 3.49 -5.04 8.32
C ARG A 50 3.76 -3.80 7.48
N ALA A 51 4.40 -2.80 8.08
CA ALA A 51 4.81 -1.61 7.32
C ALA A 51 5.77 -1.99 6.19
N ALA A 52 6.72 -2.88 6.46
CA ALA A 52 7.65 -3.37 5.45
C ALA A 52 6.91 -4.15 4.35
N ASP A 53 5.96 -5.00 4.73
CA ASP A 53 5.15 -5.76 3.76
C ASP A 53 4.33 -4.82 2.87
N ILE A 54 3.74 -3.79 3.45
CA ILE A 54 2.97 -2.79 2.70
C ILE A 54 3.88 -2.06 1.71
N ARG A 55 5.03 -1.61 2.17
CA ARG A 55 5.99 -0.91 1.32
C ARG A 55 6.43 -1.78 0.15
N GLU A 56 6.81 -3.01 0.41
CA GLU A 56 7.23 -3.93 -0.63
C GLU A 56 6.11 -4.20 -1.63
N GLY A 57 4.89 -4.44 -1.13
CA GLY A 57 3.74 -4.69 -2.00
C GLY A 57 3.39 -3.50 -2.86
N LEU A 58 3.46 -2.28 -2.31
CA LEU A 58 3.20 -1.07 -3.07
C LEU A 58 4.27 -0.81 -4.12
N ASP A 59 5.52 -1.10 -3.81
CA ASP A 59 6.60 -0.94 -4.78
C ASP A 59 6.41 -1.88 -5.97
N ARG A 60 6.00 -3.12 -5.73
CA ARG A 60 5.68 -4.07 -6.80
C ARG A 60 4.53 -3.59 -7.68
N LEU A 61 3.49 -3.07 -7.06
CA LEU A 61 2.34 -2.54 -7.80
C LEU A 61 2.74 -1.34 -8.64
N ARG A 62 3.61 -0.51 -8.11
CA ARG A 62 4.11 0.66 -8.81
C ARG A 62 4.90 0.26 -10.04
N GLU A 63 5.76 -0.75 -9.93
CA GLU A 63 6.50 -1.28 -11.06
C GLU A 63 5.55 -1.87 -12.11
N SER A 64 4.54 -2.59 -11.68
CA SER A 64 3.54 -3.16 -12.57
C SER A 64 2.78 -2.07 -13.34
N GLU A 65 2.42 -0.98 -12.68
CA GLU A 65 1.76 0.15 -13.34
C GLU A 65 2.64 0.78 -14.41
N VAL A 66 3.94 0.88 -14.15
CA VAL A 66 4.88 1.43 -15.13
C VAL A 66 4.93 0.56 -16.37
N PHE A 67 5.00 -0.75 -16.20
CA PHE A 67 5.00 -1.69 -17.34
C PHE A 67 3.68 -1.64 -18.12
N ASP A 68 2.57 -1.56 -17.42
CA ASP A 68 1.26 -1.47 -18.08
C ASP A 68 1.10 -0.16 -18.84
N ARG A 69 1.68 0.90 -18.33
CA ARG A 69 1.58 2.23 -18.94
C ARG A 69 2.47 2.39 -20.17
N TYR A 70 3.59 1.70 -20.21
CA TYR A 70 4.55 1.77 -21.30
C TYR A 70 4.84 0.38 -21.85
N PRO A 71 3.87 -0.19 -22.60
CA PRO A 71 4.09 -1.51 -23.16
C PRO A 71 5.27 -1.52 -24.13
N LEU A 72 6.11 -2.52 -23.98
CA LEU A 72 7.28 -2.71 -24.81
C LEU A 72 6.89 -3.40 -26.11
N THR A 73 6.35 -2.68 -27.02
CA THR A 73 6.03 -3.22 -28.33
C THR A 73 6.70 -2.44 -29.42
#